data_02fd1f78e6efca6244d5b7fd75bed70e
#
_entry.id   02fd1f78e6efca6244d5b7fd75bed70e
#
_cell.length_a   1.000
_cell.length_b   1.000
_cell.length_c   1.000
_cell.angle_alpha   90.00
_cell.angle_beta   90.00
_cell.angle_gamma   90.00
#
_symmetry.space_group_name_H-M   'P 1'
#
loop_
_entity.id
_entity.type
_entity.pdbx_description
1 polymer ?
#
loop_
_entity_poly.entity_id
_entity_poly.type
_entity_poly.pdbx_seq_one_letter_code
_entity_poly.pdbx_strand_id
1 'polypeptide(L)'
;MPVDMTRYPPEWKYIIVPRIAKRAGGQCECTGECGKHTGRCDARNHKPHPRTGSRQVFTTAHIGVPYPDGSPGNKHDKSDCRDENLKHMCNACHLNFDRDEHAENARATRKRKILEAGQLELIP
;
A
#
# COMPACT_ATOMS: atom_id res chain seq x y z
N MET A 1 5.91 -9.92 -7.42
CA MET A 1 5.70 -11.05 -6.50
C MET A 1 4.24 -11.43 -6.50
N PRO A 2 3.93 -12.71 -6.45
CA PRO A 2 2.56 -13.11 -6.29
C PRO A 2 2.01 -12.64 -4.95
N VAL A 3 0.76 -12.23 -4.94
CA VAL A 3 0.09 -11.81 -3.72
C VAL A 3 -0.30 -13.06 -2.94
N ASP A 4 0.00 -13.06 -1.66
CA ASP A 4 -0.46 -14.13 -0.78
C ASP A 4 -1.93 -13.92 -0.43
N MET A 5 -2.80 -14.55 -1.20
CA MET A 5 -4.24 -14.38 -1.06
C MET A 5 -4.79 -15.02 0.22
N THR A 6 -4.02 -15.85 0.91
CA THR A 6 -4.47 -16.44 2.17
C THR A 6 -4.55 -15.42 3.30
N ARG A 7 -3.87 -14.27 3.15
CA ARG A 7 -3.89 -13.18 4.14
C ARG A 7 -5.13 -12.30 4.04
N TYR A 8 -5.91 -12.43 2.97
CA TYR A 8 -7.10 -11.64 2.72
C TYR A 8 -8.36 -12.43 3.03
N PRO A 9 -9.48 -11.76 3.40
CA PRO A 9 -10.76 -12.43 3.55
C PRO A 9 -11.21 -13.09 2.25
N PRO A 10 -12.04 -14.14 2.31
CA PRO A 10 -12.55 -14.80 1.10
C PRO A 10 -13.29 -13.84 0.15
N GLU A 11 -13.93 -12.79 0.69
CA GLU A 11 -14.69 -11.80 -0.09
C GLU A 11 -13.81 -10.77 -0.78
N TRP A 12 -12.51 -10.76 -0.52
CA TRP A 12 -11.61 -9.71 -0.98
C TRP A 12 -11.71 -9.45 -2.48
N LYS A 13 -11.51 -10.48 -3.28
CA LYS A 13 -11.40 -10.35 -4.73
C LYS A 13 -12.72 -10.00 -5.41
N TYR A 14 -13.83 -10.58 -4.96
CA TYR A 14 -15.09 -10.54 -5.68
C TYR A 14 -16.11 -9.58 -5.08
N ILE A 15 -15.94 -9.16 -3.85
CA ILE A 15 -16.89 -8.29 -3.15
C ILE A 15 -16.23 -7.00 -2.70
N ILE A 16 -15.14 -7.09 -1.95
CA ILE A 16 -14.53 -5.92 -1.31
C ILE A 16 -13.85 -5.01 -2.34
N VAL A 17 -12.94 -5.55 -3.14
CA VAL A 17 -12.22 -4.75 -4.15
C VAL A 17 -13.17 -4.11 -5.15
N PRO A 18 -14.14 -4.84 -5.74
CA PRO A 18 -15.10 -4.19 -6.65
C PRO A 18 -15.94 -3.10 -5.98
N ARG A 19 -16.30 -3.28 -4.71
CA ARG A 19 -17.06 -2.26 -3.97
C ARG A 19 -16.26 -0.97 -3.82
N ILE A 20 -15.00 -1.08 -3.43
CA ILE A 20 -14.13 0.09 -3.28
C ILE A 20 -13.83 0.73 -4.63
N ALA A 21 -13.59 -0.06 -5.67
CA ALA A 21 -13.38 0.45 -7.02
C ALA A 21 -14.58 1.25 -7.51
N LYS A 22 -15.80 0.75 -7.25
CA LYS A 22 -17.04 1.46 -7.61
C LYS A 22 -17.16 2.77 -6.83
N ARG A 23 -16.83 2.78 -5.54
CA ARG A 23 -16.82 3.98 -4.71
C ARG A 23 -15.87 5.04 -5.28
N ALA A 24 -14.69 4.60 -5.74
CA ALA A 24 -13.68 5.50 -6.28
C ALA A 24 -14.08 6.15 -7.60
N GLY A 25 -14.93 5.49 -8.40
CA GLY A 25 -15.41 6.04 -9.66
C GLY A 25 -14.33 6.20 -10.72
N GLY A 26 -13.31 5.35 -10.70
CA GLY A 26 -12.21 5.39 -11.67
C GLY A 26 -11.16 6.43 -11.39
N GLN A 27 -11.26 7.17 -10.29
CA GLN A 27 -10.27 8.17 -9.87
C GLN A 27 -9.57 7.71 -8.60
N CYS A 28 -8.25 7.95 -8.52
CA CYS A 28 -7.45 7.60 -7.35
C CYS A 28 -8.03 8.25 -6.08
N GLU A 29 -8.11 7.47 -5.02
CA GLU A 29 -8.66 7.94 -3.74
C GLU A 29 -7.58 8.49 -2.79
N CYS A 30 -6.32 8.48 -3.19
CA CYS A 30 -5.24 9.01 -2.35
C CYS A 30 -5.42 10.51 -2.13
N THR A 31 -5.40 10.93 -0.87
CA THR A 31 -5.56 12.32 -0.46
C THR A 31 -4.31 12.86 0.23
N GLY A 32 -3.13 12.35 -0.18
CA GLY A 32 -1.85 12.77 0.36
C GLY A 32 -1.15 11.71 1.19
N GLU A 33 -1.73 10.54 1.38
CA GLU A 33 -1.11 9.46 2.14
C GLU A 33 0.21 9.00 1.53
N CYS A 34 0.37 9.17 0.22
CA CYS A 34 1.63 8.85 -0.47
C CYS A 34 2.75 9.85 -0.20
N GLY A 35 2.44 11.02 0.38
CA GLY A 35 3.42 12.07 0.67
C GLY A 35 3.85 12.91 -0.52
N LYS A 36 3.21 12.78 -1.69
CA LYS A 36 3.60 13.45 -2.93
C LYS A 36 2.67 14.57 -3.38
N HIS A 37 1.50 14.68 -2.77
CA HIS A 37 0.53 15.72 -3.12
C HIS A 37 -0.40 15.96 -1.94
N THR A 38 -1.20 17.03 -2.04
CA THR A 38 -2.29 17.32 -1.11
C THR A 38 -3.61 17.26 -1.87
N GLY A 39 -4.69 16.98 -1.15
CA GLY A 39 -5.99 16.78 -1.77
C GLY A 39 -6.07 15.49 -2.57
N ARG A 40 -7.22 15.24 -3.18
CA ARG A 40 -7.46 14.00 -3.91
C ARG A 40 -6.65 13.95 -5.21
N CYS A 41 -5.96 12.85 -5.44
CA CYS A 41 -5.20 12.61 -6.67
C CYS A 41 -6.12 12.60 -7.90
N ASP A 42 -5.65 13.19 -9.01
CA ASP A 42 -6.40 13.28 -10.26
C ASP A 42 -6.21 12.09 -11.20
N ALA A 43 -5.37 11.12 -10.84
CA ALA A 43 -5.10 9.98 -11.70
C ALA A 43 -6.37 9.17 -11.96
N ARG A 44 -6.51 8.68 -13.21
CA ARG A 44 -7.63 7.86 -13.64
C ARG A 44 -7.15 6.46 -13.98
N ASN A 45 -7.98 5.47 -13.66
CA ASN A 45 -7.65 4.08 -13.94
C ASN A 45 -7.51 3.85 -15.46
N HIS A 46 -6.46 3.13 -15.84
CA HIS A 46 -6.10 2.82 -17.22
C HIS A 46 -5.73 4.05 -18.06
N LYS A 47 -5.46 5.20 -17.44
CA LYS A 47 -5.03 6.43 -18.11
C LYS A 47 -3.62 6.83 -17.65
N PRO A 48 -2.92 7.67 -18.45
CA PRO A 48 -1.62 8.18 -18.01
C PRO A 48 -1.75 9.03 -16.74
N HIS A 49 -0.77 8.87 -15.85
CA HIS A 49 -0.73 9.68 -14.63
C HIS A 49 -0.41 11.14 -14.96
N PRO A 50 -1.09 12.12 -14.35
CA PRO A 50 -0.85 13.56 -14.66
C PRO A 50 0.59 14.00 -14.41
N ARG A 51 1.30 13.42 -13.44
CA ARG A 51 2.67 13.80 -13.11
C ARG A 51 3.72 12.94 -13.80
N THR A 52 3.48 11.63 -13.90
CA THR A 52 4.49 10.69 -14.38
C THR A 52 4.32 10.31 -15.84
N GLY A 53 3.14 10.48 -16.40
CA GLY A 53 2.80 10.05 -17.77
C GLY A 53 2.62 8.55 -17.94
N SER A 54 2.88 7.77 -16.91
CA SER A 54 2.75 6.31 -16.98
C SER A 54 1.28 5.89 -16.83
N ARG A 55 0.89 4.89 -17.61
CA ARG A 55 -0.45 4.31 -17.50
C ARG A 55 -0.64 3.70 -16.10
N GLN A 56 -1.73 4.05 -15.47
CA GLN A 56 -2.01 3.60 -14.12
C GLN A 56 -2.96 2.40 -14.12
N VAL A 57 -2.63 1.40 -13.31
CA VAL A 57 -3.54 0.31 -12.95
C VAL A 57 -3.78 0.42 -11.45
N PHE A 58 -5.04 0.60 -11.06
CA PHE A 58 -5.37 0.86 -9.67
C PHE A 58 -5.39 -0.43 -8.85
N THR A 59 -4.97 -0.30 -7.60
CA THR A 59 -5.03 -1.37 -6.62
C THR A 59 -5.67 -0.85 -5.33
N THR A 60 -6.18 -1.74 -4.51
CA THR A 60 -6.81 -1.38 -3.24
C THR A 60 -5.80 -1.52 -2.11
N ALA A 61 -5.55 -0.42 -1.41
CA ALA A 61 -4.57 -0.36 -0.33
C ALA A 61 -5.25 -0.33 1.03
N HIS A 62 -4.62 -0.99 2.01
CA HIS A 62 -4.97 -0.87 3.42
C HIS A 62 -4.15 0.28 3.99
N ILE A 63 -4.80 1.34 4.45
CA ILE A 63 -4.09 2.55 4.87
C ILE A 63 -3.74 2.61 6.34
N GLY A 64 -4.35 1.76 7.18
CA GLY A 64 -4.00 1.69 8.58
C GLY A 64 -4.69 2.73 9.46
N VAL A 65 -5.99 2.98 9.23
CA VAL A 65 -6.74 3.89 10.10
C VAL A 65 -6.90 3.28 11.51
N PRO A 66 -6.98 4.09 12.56
CA PRO A 66 -7.17 3.58 13.92
C PRO A 66 -8.36 2.65 14.03
N TYR A 67 -8.23 1.63 14.87
CA TYR A 67 -9.33 0.70 15.12
C TYR A 67 -10.45 1.36 15.92
N PRO A 68 -11.68 0.80 15.89
CA PRO A 68 -12.82 1.37 16.60
C PRO A 68 -12.61 1.52 18.11
N ASP A 69 -11.72 0.72 18.70
CA ASP A 69 -11.39 0.80 20.12
C ASP A 69 -10.37 1.89 20.45
N GLY A 70 -9.91 2.65 19.44
CA GLY A 70 -8.93 3.71 19.59
C GLY A 70 -7.48 3.28 19.49
N SER A 71 -7.21 1.98 19.30
CA SER A 71 -5.84 1.52 19.13
C SER A 71 -5.29 1.95 17.75
N PRO A 72 -3.95 2.10 17.62
CA PRO A 72 -3.34 2.48 16.35
C PRO A 72 -3.65 1.46 15.25
N GLY A 73 -3.95 1.96 14.05
CA GLY A 73 -4.19 1.10 12.90
C GLY A 73 -2.92 0.40 12.43
N ASN A 74 -3.10 -0.61 11.59
CA ASN A 74 -2.00 -1.39 11.05
C ASN A 74 -2.24 -1.66 9.56
N LYS A 75 -1.48 -1.01 8.69
CA LYS A 75 -1.61 -1.21 7.24
C LYS A 75 -1.23 -2.61 6.78
N HIS A 76 -0.61 -3.41 7.63
CA HIS A 76 -0.27 -4.80 7.33
C HIS A 76 -1.39 -5.77 7.72
N ASP A 77 -2.42 -5.31 8.41
CA ASP A 77 -3.56 -6.14 8.79
C ASP A 77 -4.51 -6.27 7.60
N LYS A 78 -4.34 -7.33 6.82
CA LYS A 78 -5.14 -7.55 5.61
C LYS A 78 -6.57 -8.00 5.91
N SER A 79 -6.87 -8.32 7.16
CA SER A 79 -8.23 -8.63 7.59
C SER A 79 -9.06 -7.39 7.90
N ASP A 80 -8.43 -6.23 8.08
CA ASP A 80 -9.12 -4.98 8.37
C ASP A 80 -9.63 -4.34 7.08
N CYS A 81 -10.75 -4.84 6.60
CA CYS A 81 -11.37 -4.40 5.35
C CYS A 81 -12.53 -3.44 5.56
N ARG A 82 -12.49 -2.66 6.63
CA ARG A 82 -13.45 -1.56 6.81
C ARG A 82 -13.33 -0.57 5.66
N ASP A 83 -14.44 -0.03 5.21
CA ASP A 83 -14.45 0.90 4.06
C ASP A 83 -13.51 2.09 4.29
N GLU A 84 -13.46 2.64 5.49
CA GLU A 84 -12.58 3.76 5.84
C GLU A 84 -11.09 3.37 5.84
N ASN A 85 -10.78 2.09 5.95
CA ASN A 85 -9.40 1.59 5.95
C ASN A 85 -8.88 1.24 4.56
N LEU A 86 -9.70 1.37 3.54
CA LEU A 86 -9.34 0.98 2.18
C LEU A 86 -9.39 2.19 1.26
N LYS A 87 -8.40 2.29 0.37
CA LYS A 87 -8.37 3.28 -0.71
C LYS A 87 -7.97 2.63 -2.01
N HIS A 88 -8.71 2.95 -3.07
CA HIS A 88 -8.38 2.51 -4.42
C HIS A 88 -7.39 3.51 -5.01
N MET A 89 -6.13 3.11 -5.12
CA MET A 89 -5.03 4.01 -5.47
C MET A 89 -4.42 3.65 -6.80
N CYS A 90 -3.96 4.68 -7.52
CA CYS A 90 -3.11 4.47 -8.69
C CYS A 90 -1.75 3.90 -8.27
N ASN A 91 -1.04 3.29 -9.23
CA ASN A 91 0.27 2.70 -8.98
C ASN A 91 1.25 3.68 -8.33
N ALA A 92 1.31 4.92 -8.84
CA ALA A 92 2.25 5.90 -8.33
C ALA A 92 2.00 6.21 -6.86
N CYS A 93 0.74 6.44 -6.48
CA CYS A 93 0.39 6.71 -5.09
C CYS A 93 0.62 5.50 -4.20
N HIS A 94 0.23 4.31 -4.65
CA HIS A 94 0.40 3.09 -3.86
C HIS A 94 1.88 2.79 -3.60
N LEU A 95 2.73 2.90 -4.62
CA LEU A 95 4.17 2.69 -4.47
C LEU A 95 4.78 3.71 -3.49
N ASN A 96 4.39 4.98 -3.61
CA ASN A 96 4.89 6.02 -2.71
C ASN A 96 4.38 5.82 -1.28
N PHE A 97 3.14 5.37 -1.13
CA PHE A 97 2.58 5.06 0.19
C PHE A 97 3.38 3.95 0.89
N ASP A 98 3.83 2.94 0.14
CA ASP A 98 4.60 1.82 0.67
C ASP A 98 6.12 2.07 0.69
N ARG A 99 6.58 3.21 0.19
CA ARG A 99 8.02 3.45 -0.04
C ARG A 99 8.86 3.32 1.21
N ASP A 100 8.41 3.87 2.32
CA ASP A 100 9.18 3.82 3.57
C ASP A 100 9.30 2.39 4.07
N GLU A 101 8.24 1.61 3.97
CA GLU A 101 8.26 0.19 4.30
C GLU A 101 9.24 -0.57 3.41
N HIS A 102 9.22 -0.33 2.11
CA HIS A 102 10.16 -0.97 1.18
C HIS A 102 11.61 -0.61 1.54
N ALA A 103 11.86 0.64 1.88
CA ALA A 103 13.19 1.08 2.29
C ALA A 103 13.63 0.41 3.60
N GLU A 104 12.75 0.31 4.56
CA GLU A 104 13.04 -0.37 5.83
C GLU A 104 13.32 -1.85 5.62
N ASN A 105 12.53 -2.52 4.80
CA ASN A 105 12.73 -3.93 4.48
C ASN A 105 14.06 -4.16 3.77
N ALA A 106 14.45 -3.27 2.87
CA ALA A 106 15.73 -3.34 2.18
C ALA A 106 16.89 -3.16 3.15
N ARG A 107 16.79 -2.21 4.09
CA ARG A 107 17.81 -1.99 5.12
C ARG A 107 17.93 -3.19 6.05
N ALA A 108 16.81 -3.73 6.48
CA ALA A 108 16.79 -4.90 7.36
C ALA A 108 17.41 -6.12 6.67
N THR A 109 17.10 -6.33 5.39
CA THR A 109 17.67 -7.42 4.61
C THR A 109 19.17 -7.26 4.46
N ARG A 110 19.65 -6.06 4.15
CA ARG A 110 21.09 -5.80 4.03
C ARG A 110 21.80 -6.04 5.35
N LYS A 111 21.25 -5.55 6.45
CA LYS A 111 21.83 -5.73 7.78
C LYS A 111 21.90 -7.21 8.12
N ARG A 112 20.85 -7.98 7.87
CA ARG A 112 20.82 -9.41 8.12
C ARG A 112 21.90 -10.14 7.31
N LYS A 113 22.03 -9.81 6.03
CA LYS A 113 23.04 -10.43 5.16
C LYS A 113 24.46 -10.13 5.63
N ILE A 114 24.71 -8.92 6.09
CA ILE A 114 26.02 -8.55 6.66
C ILE A 114 26.29 -9.39 7.90
N LEU A 115 25.33 -9.51 8.79
CA LEU A 115 25.49 -10.29 10.01
C LEU A 115 25.71 -11.78 9.73
N GLU A 116 24.99 -12.33 8.75
CA GLU A 116 25.13 -13.74 8.38
C GLU A 116 26.46 -14.04 7.70
N ALA A 117 26.95 -13.13 6.86
CA ALA A 117 28.15 -13.35 6.06
C ALA A 117 29.43 -12.93 6.79
N GLY A 118 29.37 -11.88 7.57
CA GLY A 118 30.55 -11.25 8.10
C GLY A 118 30.48 -10.92 9.57
N GLN A 119 29.49 -11.39 10.29
CA GLN A 119 29.34 -11.01 11.68
C GLN A 119 30.56 -11.32 12.52
N LEU A 120 31.32 -12.32 12.12
CA LEU A 120 32.50 -12.72 12.87
C LEU A 120 33.55 -11.62 12.87
N GLU A 121 33.67 -10.91 11.77
CA GLU A 121 34.63 -9.81 11.64
C GLU A 121 34.18 -8.60 12.42
N LEU A 122 32.92 -8.52 12.76
CA LEU A 122 32.37 -7.40 13.51
C LEU A 122 32.57 -7.54 15.01
N ILE A 123 32.99 -8.71 15.44
CA ILE A 123 33.21 -9.00 16.84
C ILE A 123 34.68 -8.71 17.11
N PRO A 124 34.99 -7.72 17.95
CA PRO A 124 36.37 -7.37 18.27
C PRO A 124 37.07 -8.50 18.99
#